data_e86c46b1d6fc7bd471bc1988ee7635ad
#
_entry.id   e86c46b1d6fc7bd471bc1988ee7635ad
#
_cell.length_a   1.000
_cell.length_b   1.000
_cell.length_c   1.000
_cell.angle_alpha   90.00
_cell.angle_beta   90.00
_cell.angle_gamma   90.00
#
_symmetry.space_group_name_H-M   'P 1'
#
loop_
_entity.id
_entity.type
_entity.pdbx_description
1 polymer ?
#
loop_
_entity_poly.entity_id
_entity_poly.type
_entity_poly.pdbx_seq_one_letter_code
_entity_poly.pdbx_strand_id
1 'polypeptide(L)'
;STLSILTIFILSCEDNFNNRNNYLLTIRNLPEGSGSTIVKSGFYEKNSELSIEAVPTEDYTFLEWTGSINGRKNPIKFILNSDYEIDANYSLIDEDGDGVGDRLDQCPGTKYQNLVDEYGCCVEADEVLFNNLTDLPQPAAYNSSASSGSYIYLSKGVVINSDNIIERTPNVYRYDIINDFWETFVSDALPVSYGASEIIGSNLYLFNGKNFPIVNDKVLNDTVEVINLNDRSIRRDIINPYPVVQSGSAVWNYTNIIFFGGRNLSGCSDNIVKYDIISNSFKIIGNIPFPICNAKGEVFGDKLYIVGGD
;
A
#
# COMPACT_ATOMS: atom_id res chain seq x y z
N SER A 1 21.86 43.59 49.89
CA SER A 1 21.32 42.48 49.09
C SER A 1 20.25 42.99 48.12
N THR A 2 20.65 43.26 46.91
CA THR A 2 19.81 43.70 45.81
C THR A 2 19.30 42.50 45.04
N LEU A 3 17.99 42.32 45.02
CA LEU A 3 17.27 41.27 44.28
C LEU A 3 17.11 41.74 42.83
N SER A 4 17.81 41.08 41.88
CA SER A 4 17.65 41.36 40.46
C SER A 4 16.46 40.53 39.94
N ILE A 5 15.43 41.23 39.49
CA ILE A 5 14.27 40.61 38.78
C ILE A 5 14.68 40.44 37.32
N LEU A 6 14.83 39.14 36.91
CA LEU A 6 15.03 38.77 35.51
C LEU A 6 13.67 38.73 34.82
N THR A 7 13.37 39.77 34.03
CA THR A 7 12.17 39.79 33.19
C THR A 7 12.44 38.97 31.94
N ILE A 8 11.86 37.76 31.85
CA ILE A 8 11.88 36.93 30.63
C ILE A 8 10.79 37.49 29.73
N PHE A 9 11.17 38.11 28.63
CA PHE A 9 10.28 38.39 27.52
C PHE A 9 10.07 37.07 26.74
N ILE A 10 8.90 36.45 26.90
CA ILE A 10 8.43 35.43 25.99
C ILE A 10 7.91 36.17 24.75
N LEU A 11 8.71 36.21 23.69
CA LEU A 11 8.21 36.54 22.37
C LEU A 11 7.35 35.37 21.93
N SER A 12 6.03 35.55 22.04
CA SER A 12 5.09 34.67 21.32
C SER A 12 5.25 34.97 19.82
N CYS A 13 5.87 34.07 19.10
CA CYS A 13 5.76 34.04 17.66
C CYS A 13 4.33 33.58 17.34
N GLU A 14 3.39 34.53 17.23
CA GLU A 14 2.14 34.31 16.54
C GLU A 14 2.47 34.25 15.05
N ASP A 15 2.73 33.05 14.55
CA ASP A 15 2.79 32.79 13.11
C ASP A 15 1.41 33.10 12.54
N ASN A 16 1.28 34.31 11.96
CA ASN A 16 0.17 34.64 11.09
C ASN A 16 0.22 33.75 9.85
N PHE A 17 -0.37 32.57 9.92
CA PHE A 17 -0.49 31.61 8.83
C PHE A 17 -1.18 32.17 7.57
N ASN A 18 -1.77 33.35 7.65
CA ASN A 18 -2.50 34.00 6.56
C ASN A 18 -1.67 34.92 5.66
N ASN A 19 -0.37 35.04 5.84
CA ASN A 19 0.46 35.95 5.05
C ASN A 19 1.67 35.26 4.38
N ARG A 20 1.52 34.00 3.98
CA ARG A 20 2.53 33.36 3.13
C ARG A 20 2.46 33.95 1.74
N ASN A 21 3.58 34.52 1.27
CA ASN A 21 3.72 35.00 -0.10
C ASN A 21 4.05 33.88 -1.09
N ASN A 22 4.48 32.74 -0.61
CA ASN A 22 4.88 31.58 -1.43
C ASN A 22 4.24 30.29 -0.92
N TYR A 23 3.93 29.41 -1.85
CA TYR A 23 3.48 28.05 -1.61
C TYR A 23 4.48 27.04 -2.17
N LEU A 24 4.54 25.87 -1.52
CA LEU A 24 5.38 24.75 -1.95
C LEU A 24 4.64 23.94 -3.02
N LEU A 25 5.30 23.73 -4.14
CA LEU A 25 4.92 22.77 -5.16
C LEU A 25 5.86 21.56 -5.05
N THR A 26 5.33 20.38 -4.79
CA THR A 26 6.07 19.11 -4.83
C THR A 26 5.57 18.31 -6.03
N ILE A 27 6.46 17.89 -6.91
CA ILE A 27 6.14 17.06 -8.08
C ILE A 27 6.97 15.79 -8.01
N ARG A 28 6.29 14.64 -8.17
CA ARG A 28 6.92 13.32 -8.28
C ARG A 28 6.63 12.74 -9.66
N ASN A 29 7.59 12.01 -10.21
CA ASN A 29 7.42 11.24 -11.43
C ASN A 29 7.35 9.76 -11.06
N LEU A 30 6.29 9.07 -11.44
CA LEU A 30 6.00 7.70 -11.02
C LEU A 30 5.73 6.79 -12.22
N PRO A 31 6.44 5.64 -12.33
CA PRO A 31 7.53 5.20 -11.46
C PRO A 31 8.77 6.09 -11.57
N GLU A 32 9.70 6.00 -10.60
CA GLU A 32 10.94 6.76 -10.64
C GLU A 32 11.75 6.42 -11.91
N GLY A 33 12.25 7.45 -12.59
CA GLY A 33 12.99 7.28 -13.85
C GLY A 33 12.13 7.22 -15.11
N SER A 34 10.80 7.17 -15.00
CA SER A 34 9.89 7.08 -16.16
C SER A 34 9.71 8.38 -16.92
N GLY A 35 10.11 9.51 -16.36
CA GLY A 35 9.95 10.81 -16.98
C GLY A 35 10.45 11.96 -16.13
N SER A 36 10.15 13.16 -16.58
CA SER A 36 10.48 14.41 -15.89
C SER A 36 9.38 15.45 -16.12
N THR A 37 9.45 16.56 -15.38
CA THR A 37 8.57 17.71 -15.62
C THR A 37 9.40 18.96 -15.94
N ILE A 38 8.87 19.83 -16.81
CA ILE A 38 9.52 21.09 -17.18
C ILE A 38 9.60 22.01 -15.95
N VAL A 39 8.50 22.16 -15.21
CA VAL A 39 8.46 22.87 -13.93
C VAL A 39 8.97 21.92 -12.83
N LYS A 40 9.80 22.43 -11.94
CA LYS A 40 10.41 21.65 -10.86
C LYS A 40 9.70 21.91 -9.53
N SER A 41 9.87 20.99 -8.59
CA SER A 41 9.46 21.21 -7.19
C SER A 41 10.18 22.41 -6.61
N GLY A 42 9.47 23.21 -5.81
CA GLY A 42 10.02 24.42 -5.21
C GLY A 42 8.95 25.37 -4.70
N PHE A 43 9.40 26.53 -4.20
CA PHE A 43 8.50 27.58 -3.74
C PHE A 43 8.16 28.54 -4.90
N TYR A 44 6.89 28.84 -5.06
CA TYR A 44 6.36 29.74 -6.06
C TYR A 44 5.46 30.78 -5.38
N GLU A 45 5.35 31.95 -5.99
CA GLU A 45 4.51 33.02 -5.46
C GLU A 45 3.03 32.61 -5.41
N LYS A 46 2.34 33.07 -4.38
CA LYS A 46 0.90 32.88 -4.20
C LYS A 46 0.14 33.41 -5.42
N ASN A 47 -0.82 32.64 -5.88
CA ASN A 47 -1.65 32.90 -7.07
C ASN A 47 -0.86 32.96 -8.39
N SER A 48 0.37 32.42 -8.46
CA SER A 48 1.05 32.24 -9.74
C SER A 48 0.28 31.23 -10.61
N GLU A 49 0.13 31.55 -11.88
CA GLU A 49 -0.38 30.62 -12.90
C GLU A 49 0.78 29.75 -13.35
N LEU A 50 0.67 28.45 -13.13
CA LEU A 50 1.65 27.47 -13.53
C LEU A 50 1.12 26.58 -14.64
N SER A 51 2.01 26.23 -15.58
CA SER A 51 1.74 25.25 -16.63
C SER A 51 2.80 24.16 -16.52
N ILE A 52 2.43 23.00 -15.99
CA ILE A 52 3.35 21.89 -15.88
C ILE A 52 3.14 20.92 -17.03
N GLU A 53 4.25 20.42 -17.57
CA GLU A 53 4.28 19.44 -18.65
C GLU A 53 5.10 18.25 -18.19
N ALA A 54 4.49 17.07 -18.31
CA ALA A 54 5.15 15.78 -18.10
C ALA A 54 5.84 15.37 -19.39
N VAL A 55 7.13 15.04 -19.30
CA VAL A 55 7.97 14.60 -20.41
C VAL A 55 8.42 13.17 -20.12
N PRO A 56 7.77 12.17 -20.73
CA PRO A 56 8.16 10.77 -20.55
C PRO A 56 9.54 10.50 -21.15
N THR A 57 10.22 9.47 -20.64
CA THR A 57 11.37 8.87 -21.33
C THR A 57 10.93 8.04 -22.53
N GLU A 58 11.86 7.50 -23.32
CA GLU A 58 11.57 6.77 -24.56
C GLU A 58 10.73 5.50 -24.32
N ASP A 59 10.85 4.90 -23.12
CA ASP A 59 10.17 3.65 -22.78
C ASP A 59 8.80 3.85 -22.11
N TYR A 60 8.40 5.11 -21.90
CA TYR A 60 7.18 5.41 -21.15
C TYR A 60 6.28 6.37 -21.92
N THR A 61 5.00 6.33 -21.58
CA THR A 61 4.00 7.31 -22.01
C THR A 61 3.38 7.97 -20.78
N PHE A 62 3.04 9.26 -20.88
CA PHE A 62 2.33 9.95 -19.82
C PHE A 62 0.90 9.41 -19.69
N LEU A 63 0.51 9.01 -18.49
CA LEU A 63 -0.81 8.45 -18.20
C LEU A 63 -1.76 9.54 -17.69
N GLU A 64 -1.43 10.13 -16.54
CA GLU A 64 -2.27 11.13 -15.89
C GLU A 64 -1.55 11.86 -14.74
N TRP A 65 -2.10 13.00 -14.33
CA TRP A 65 -1.77 13.72 -13.12
C TRP A 65 -2.65 13.23 -11.97
N THR A 66 -2.08 13.07 -10.78
CA THR A 66 -2.81 12.77 -9.52
C THR A 66 -2.30 13.62 -8.36
N GLY A 67 -3.03 13.63 -7.23
CA GLY A 67 -2.71 14.43 -6.07
C GLY A 67 -3.55 15.69 -5.96
N SER A 68 -2.92 16.85 -5.73
CA SER A 68 -3.63 18.13 -5.59
C SER A 68 -4.35 18.58 -6.86
N ILE A 69 -3.94 18.08 -8.02
CA ILE A 69 -4.64 18.21 -9.30
C ILE A 69 -4.73 16.83 -9.96
N ASN A 70 -5.82 16.61 -10.72
CA ASN A 70 -6.06 15.33 -11.37
C ASN A 70 -6.45 15.56 -12.82
N GLY A 71 -6.03 14.66 -13.72
CA GLY A 71 -6.44 14.66 -15.11
C GLY A 71 -5.39 14.15 -16.07
N ARG A 72 -5.82 13.98 -17.34
CA ARG A 72 -4.96 13.43 -18.41
C ARG A 72 -4.45 14.49 -19.39
N LYS A 73 -4.84 15.74 -19.17
CA LYS A 73 -4.36 16.82 -20.05
C LYS A 73 -2.91 17.13 -19.74
N ASN A 74 -2.06 17.08 -20.76
CA ASN A 74 -0.65 17.43 -20.69
C ASN A 74 -0.30 18.43 -21.79
N PRO A 75 0.20 19.65 -21.51
CA PRO A 75 0.41 20.22 -20.19
C PRO A 75 -0.90 20.57 -19.46
N ILE A 76 -0.84 20.57 -18.11
CA ILE A 76 -1.94 21.03 -17.25
C ILE A 76 -1.63 22.42 -16.67
N LYS A 77 -2.66 23.28 -16.60
CA LYS A 77 -2.55 24.64 -16.07
C LYS A 77 -3.40 24.80 -14.82
N PHE A 78 -2.87 25.48 -13.82
CA PHE A 78 -3.57 25.77 -12.57
C PHE A 78 -3.00 27.02 -11.88
N ILE A 79 -3.74 27.52 -10.89
CA ILE A 79 -3.30 28.64 -10.04
C ILE A 79 -2.89 28.07 -8.68
N LEU A 80 -1.66 28.34 -8.25
CA LEU A 80 -1.12 27.89 -6.97
C LEU A 80 -1.68 28.73 -5.83
N ASN A 81 -2.67 28.23 -5.11
CA ASN A 81 -3.36 28.93 -4.02
C ASN A 81 -3.17 28.28 -2.64
N SER A 82 -2.43 27.17 -2.59
CA SER A 82 -1.99 26.44 -1.38
C SER A 82 -0.71 25.67 -1.70
N ASP A 83 -0.18 24.93 -0.74
CA ASP A 83 0.85 23.93 -1.01
C ASP A 83 0.23 22.80 -1.84
N TYR A 84 0.92 22.35 -2.90
CA TYR A 84 0.46 21.31 -3.83
C TYR A 84 1.44 20.16 -3.86
N GLU A 85 0.90 18.94 -3.81
CA GLU A 85 1.61 17.70 -4.13
C GLU A 85 0.97 17.07 -5.36
N ILE A 86 1.78 16.88 -6.41
CA ILE A 86 1.31 16.42 -7.72
C ILE A 86 2.19 15.25 -8.16
N ASP A 87 1.55 14.19 -8.60
CA ASP A 87 2.23 13.04 -9.20
C ASP A 87 1.98 13.04 -10.71
N ALA A 88 3.07 13.00 -11.48
CA ALA A 88 3.05 12.68 -12.91
C ALA A 88 3.18 11.16 -13.03
N ASN A 89 2.12 10.50 -13.46
CA ASN A 89 2.10 9.05 -13.62
C ASN A 89 2.37 8.68 -15.08
N TYR A 90 3.23 7.69 -15.26
CA TYR A 90 3.63 7.19 -16.58
C TYR A 90 3.36 5.68 -16.66
N SER A 91 3.09 5.20 -17.86
CA SER A 91 2.95 3.79 -18.18
C SER A 91 4.08 3.33 -19.06
N LEU A 92 4.66 2.16 -18.79
CA LEU A 92 5.59 1.51 -19.71
C LEU A 92 4.94 1.30 -21.06
N ILE A 93 5.68 1.51 -22.15
CA ILE A 93 5.28 1.13 -23.50
C ILE A 93 5.63 -0.36 -23.61
N ASP A 94 4.60 -1.21 -23.61
CA ASP A 94 4.69 -2.66 -23.57
C ASP A 94 3.42 -3.20 -24.28
N GLU A 95 3.54 -3.50 -25.57
CA GLU A 95 2.39 -3.78 -26.44
C GLU A 95 1.74 -5.14 -26.14
N ASP A 96 2.54 -6.13 -25.74
CA ASP A 96 2.03 -7.47 -25.45
C ASP A 96 1.76 -7.72 -23.95
N GLY A 97 2.23 -6.80 -23.07
CA GLY A 97 1.92 -6.79 -21.65
C GLY A 97 2.67 -7.84 -20.86
N ASP A 98 3.82 -8.29 -21.31
CA ASP A 98 4.63 -9.30 -20.65
C ASP A 98 5.53 -8.74 -19.51
N GLY A 99 5.59 -7.41 -19.40
CA GLY A 99 6.33 -6.69 -18.37
C GLY A 99 7.71 -6.22 -18.82
N VAL A 100 8.12 -6.52 -20.05
CA VAL A 100 9.33 -5.99 -20.69
C VAL A 100 8.91 -4.93 -21.71
N GLY A 101 9.49 -3.74 -21.61
CA GLY A 101 9.14 -2.66 -22.53
C GLY A 101 9.57 -2.95 -23.97
N ASP A 102 8.74 -2.54 -24.95
CA ASP A 102 8.89 -2.81 -26.38
C ASP A 102 10.31 -2.61 -26.91
N ARG A 103 11.06 -1.67 -26.36
CA ARG A 103 12.42 -1.36 -26.80
C ARG A 103 13.46 -2.42 -26.41
N LEU A 104 13.23 -3.11 -25.28
CA LEU A 104 14.11 -4.16 -24.76
C LEU A 104 13.58 -5.54 -25.14
N ASP A 105 12.30 -5.62 -25.47
CA ASP A 105 11.65 -6.86 -25.83
C ASP A 105 12.15 -7.39 -27.18
N GLN A 106 12.67 -8.63 -27.14
CA GLN A 106 13.14 -9.37 -28.30
C GLN A 106 12.12 -10.40 -28.81
N CYS A 107 11.06 -10.63 -28.06
CA CYS A 107 10.03 -11.58 -28.34
C CYS A 107 8.63 -10.95 -28.32
N PRO A 108 8.37 -9.93 -29.17
CA PRO A 108 7.10 -9.21 -29.19
C PRO A 108 5.94 -10.18 -29.49
N GLY A 109 4.96 -10.18 -28.63
CA GLY A 109 3.81 -11.08 -28.69
C GLY A 109 3.86 -12.20 -27.65
N THR A 110 4.79 -12.16 -26.71
CA THR A 110 4.80 -13.02 -25.52
C THR A 110 3.68 -12.57 -24.60
N LYS A 111 2.72 -13.46 -24.36
CA LYS A 111 1.56 -13.08 -23.54
C LYS A 111 1.93 -12.95 -22.07
N TYR A 112 1.39 -11.94 -21.42
CA TYR A 112 1.48 -11.62 -19.99
C TYR A 112 1.49 -12.81 -19.00
N GLN A 113 0.93 -13.94 -19.37
CA GLN A 113 0.84 -15.14 -18.51
C GLN A 113 2.07 -16.03 -18.58
N ASN A 114 3.02 -15.74 -19.43
CA ASN A 114 4.23 -16.54 -19.58
C ASN A 114 5.32 -15.99 -18.68
N LEU A 115 6.14 -16.88 -18.11
CA LEU A 115 7.36 -16.48 -17.48
C LEU A 115 8.31 -16.03 -18.59
N VAL A 116 8.76 -14.78 -18.53
CA VAL A 116 9.69 -14.21 -19.51
C VAL A 116 11.04 -13.87 -18.85
N ASP A 117 12.08 -13.88 -19.64
CA ASP A 117 13.40 -13.39 -19.24
C ASP A 117 13.47 -11.84 -19.35
N GLU A 118 14.65 -11.28 -19.12
CA GLU A 118 14.90 -9.85 -19.19
C GLU A 118 14.73 -9.24 -20.59
N TYR A 119 14.52 -10.08 -21.62
CA TYR A 119 14.32 -9.71 -23.02
C TYR A 119 12.90 -10.01 -23.53
N GLY A 120 11.95 -10.29 -22.63
CA GLY A 120 10.56 -10.59 -23.00
C GLY A 120 10.35 -11.95 -23.64
N CYS A 121 11.37 -12.84 -23.66
CA CYS A 121 11.23 -14.14 -24.27
C CYS A 121 10.78 -15.18 -23.25
N CYS A 122 9.82 -16.05 -23.68
CA CYS A 122 9.35 -17.16 -22.85
C CYS A 122 10.51 -17.99 -22.29
N VAL A 123 10.55 -18.12 -20.98
CA VAL A 123 11.42 -19.06 -20.30
C VAL A 123 10.63 -20.35 -20.12
N GLU A 124 11.03 -21.40 -20.84
CA GLU A 124 10.52 -22.74 -20.52
C GLU A 124 11.14 -23.15 -19.17
N ALA A 125 10.29 -23.27 -18.15
CA ALA A 125 10.74 -23.85 -16.90
C ALA A 125 10.86 -25.36 -17.08
N ASP A 126 12.04 -25.81 -17.47
CA ASP A 126 12.34 -27.24 -17.62
C ASP A 126 12.28 -27.98 -16.28
N GLU A 127 12.39 -27.26 -15.16
CA GLU A 127 12.40 -27.82 -13.81
C GLU A 127 11.86 -26.81 -12.78
N VAL A 128 11.00 -27.28 -11.89
CA VAL A 128 10.60 -26.54 -10.69
C VAL A 128 11.59 -26.85 -9.59
N LEU A 129 12.48 -25.92 -9.27
CA LEU A 129 13.45 -26.06 -8.19
C LEU A 129 12.82 -25.63 -6.87
N PHE A 130 12.90 -26.51 -5.87
CA PHE A 130 12.55 -26.20 -4.49
C PHE A 130 13.83 -26.01 -3.68
N ASN A 131 14.06 -24.78 -3.22
CA ASN A 131 15.16 -24.47 -2.33
C ASN A 131 14.64 -24.29 -0.90
N ASN A 132 15.36 -24.86 0.08
CA ASN A 132 15.12 -24.54 1.47
C ASN A 132 15.69 -23.15 1.75
N LEU A 133 14.84 -22.27 2.22
CA LEU A 133 15.20 -20.93 2.67
C LEU A 133 15.29 -20.93 4.21
N THR A 134 15.81 -19.83 4.77
CA THR A 134 15.88 -19.66 6.24
C THR A 134 14.50 -19.77 6.87
N ASP A 135 14.39 -20.59 7.91
CA ASP A 135 13.15 -20.82 8.64
C ASP A 135 12.62 -19.53 9.28
N LEU A 136 11.29 -19.41 9.34
CA LEU A 136 10.63 -18.36 10.10
C LEU A 136 11.09 -18.40 11.57
N PRO A 137 11.41 -17.26 12.22
CA PRO A 137 11.90 -17.24 13.61
C PRO A 137 11.02 -17.96 14.62
N GLN A 138 9.74 -18.05 14.34
CA GLN A 138 8.78 -18.80 15.15
C GLN A 138 7.70 -19.41 14.23
N PRO A 139 7.43 -20.72 14.35
CA PRO A 139 6.37 -21.36 13.58
C PRO A 139 5.04 -20.64 13.76
N ALA A 140 4.39 -20.29 12.67
CA ALA A 140 3.17 -19.51 12.70
C ALA A 140 2.16 -20.01 11.67
N ALA A 141 0.85 -19.83 11.98
CA ALA A 141 -0.25 -20.20 11.11
C ALA A 141 -1.30 -19.09 11.09
N TYR A 142 -2.16 -19.11 10.05
CA TYR A 142 -3.25 -18.15 9.85
C TYR A 142 -2.77 -16.70 9.75
N ASN A 143 -1.60 -16.54 9.15
CA ASN A 143 -0.96 -15.27 8.87
C ASN A 143 -1.56 -14.61 7.63
N SER A 144 -1.35 -13.30 7.52
CA SER A 144 -1.44 -12.57 6.26
C SER A 144 -0.05 -12.15 5.80
N SER A 145 0.13 -12.02 4.50
CA SER A 145 1.39 -11.61 3.90
C SER A 145 1.17 -10.52 2.86
N ALA A 146 2.16 -9.66 2.74
CA ALA A 146 2.25 -8.66 1.67
C ALA A 146 3.72 -8.50 1.28
N SER A 147 3.99 -8.07 0.06
CA SER A 147 5.36 -7.91 -0.43
C SER A 147 5.60 -6.50 -1.00
N SER A 148 6.84 -6.04 -0.91
CA SER A 148 7.28 -4.79 -1.50
C SER A 148 8.76 -4.86 -1.84
N GLY A 149 9.09 -4.73 -3.13
CA GLY A 149 10.46 -4.91 -3.60
C GLY A 149 11.00 -6.29 -3.25
N SER A 150 12.18 -6.34 -2.62
CA SER A 150 12.81 -7.58 -2.17
C SER A 150 12.38 -8.06 -0.78
N TYR A 151 11.29 -7.53 -0.22
CA TYR A 151 10.83 -7.87 1.11
C TYR A 151 9.45 -8.52 1.11
N ILE A 152 9.27 -9.55 1.94
CA ILE A 152 7.97 -10.14 2.28
C ILE A 152 7.69 -9.84 3.75
N TYR A 153 6.50 -9.32 4.03
CA TYR A 153 6.02 -9.06 5.39
C TYR A 153 4.99 -10.11 5.77
N LEU A 154 5.16 -10.70 6.95
CA LEU A 154 4.25 -11.69 7.50
C LEU A 154 3.68 -11.17 8.81
N SER A 155 2.37 -11.14 8.94
CA SER A 155 1.68 -10.54 10.07
C SER A 155 0.41 -11.30 10.43
N LYS A 156 -0.16 -10.98 11.59
CA LYS A 156 -1.48 -11.47 12.01
C LYS A 156 -1.60 -12.99 11.97
N GLY A 157 -1.11 -13.65 12.98
CA GLY A 157 -1.16 -15.11 13.04
C GLY A 157 -1.21 -15.66 14.44
N VAL A 158 -1.23 -16.98 14.54
CA VAL A 158 -1.04 -17.72 15.78
C VAL A 158 0.32 -18.39 15.76
N VAL A 159 0.93 -18.46 16.91
CA VAL A 159 2.21 -19.12 17.15
C VAL A 159 2.05 -20.12 18.28
N ILE A 160 2.96 -21.08 18.36
CA ILE A 160 3.06 -22.00 19.49
C ILE A 160 4.25 -21.53 20.32
N ASN A 161 3.99 -21.17 21.57
CA ASN A 161 5.05 -20.75 22.50
C ASN A 161 5.82 -21.96 23.08
N SER A 162 6.84 -21.69 23.90
CA SER A 162 7.68 -22.73 24.55
C SER A 162 6.89 -23.71 25.42
N ASP A 163 5.72 -23.34 25.91
CA ASP A 163 4.86 -24.15 26.72
C ASP A 163 3.80 -24.94 25.93
N ASN A 164 3.94 -24.99 24.59
CA ASN A 164 2.98 -25.56 23.65
C ASN A 164 1.59 -24.92 23.70
N ILE A 165 1.51 -23.65 24.12
CA ILE A 165 0.26 -22.90 24.13
C ILE A 165 0.14 -22.13 22.81
N ILE A 166 -1.04 -22.21 22.19
CA ILE A 166 -1.37 -21.43 20.99
C ILE A 166 -1.73 -20.02 21.42
N GLU A 167 -1.00 -19.05 20.91
CA GLU A 167 -1.25 -17.62 21.13
C GLU A 167 -1.16 -16.82 19.85
N ARG A 168 -1.71 -15.59 19.82
CA ARG A 168 -1.55 -14.70 18.70
C ARG A 168 -0.31 -13.87 18.87
N THR A 169 0.47 -13.74 17.79
CA THR A 169 1.69 -12.95 17.82
C THR A 169 1.41 -11.48 17.53
N PRO A 170 1.99 -10.55 18.32
CA PRO A 170 2.05 -9.13 17.98
C PRO A 170 3.17 -8.81 17.00
N ASN A 171 3.97 -9.80 16.59
CA ASN A 171 5.09 -9.57 15.70
C ASN A 171 4.63 -9.48 14.25
N VAL A 172 5.22 -8.52 13.54
CA VAL A 172 5.30 -8.52 12.09
C VAL A 172 6.73 -8.91 11.73
N TYR A 173 6.88 -9.97 10.98
CA TYR A 173 8.16 -10.42 10.48
C TYR A 173 8.42 -9.86 9.10
N ARG A 174 9.68 -9.57 8.77
CA ARG A 174 10.14 -9.20 7.43
C ARG A 174 11.17 -10.20 6.95
N TYR A 175 10.97 -10.73 5.78
CA TYR A 175 11.93 -11.56 5.08
C TYR A 175 12.63 -10.76 3.99
N ASP A 176 13.94 -10.77 4.00
CA ASP A 176 14.78 -10.23 2.94
C ASP A 176 15.09 -11.35 1.95
N ILE A 177 14.52 -11.27 0.74
CA ILE A 177 14.64 -12.30 -0.30
C ILE A 177 16.09 -12.42 -0.80
N ILE A 178 16.81 -11.29 -0.85
CA ILE A 178 18.17 -11.25 -1.40
C ILE A 178 19.17 -11.88 -0.44
N ASN A 179 19.00 -11.60 0.86
CA ASN A 179 19.94 -12.05 1.90
C ASN A 179 19.49 -13.32 2.62
N ASP A 180 18.33 -13.90 2.26
CA ASP A 180 17.73 -15.07 2.91
C ASP A 180 17.68 -14.94 4.44
N PHE A 181 17.05 -13.86 4.91
CA PHE A 181 17.08 -13.50 6.33
C PHE A 181 15.73 -12.99 6.81
N TRP A 182 15.30 -13.49 7.97
CA TRP A 182 14.12 -12.99 8.71
C TRP A 182 14.52 -12.05 9.83
N GLU A 183 13.77 -10.99 10.02
CA GLU A 183 13.81 -10.15 11.22
C GLU A 183 12.40 -9.90 11.80
N THR A 184 12.34 -9.59 13.08
CA THR A 184 11.15 -9.00 13.66
C THR A 184 11.12 -7.52 13.27
N PHE A 185 10.21 -7.17 12.38
CA PHE A 185 10.10 -5.80 11.85
C PHE A 185 9.48 -4.85 12.87
N VAL A 186 8.34 -5.25 13.46
CA VAL A 186 7.73 -4.62 14.65
C VAL A 186 7.23 -5.71 15.59
N SER A 187 7.11 -5.40 16.91
CA SER A 187 6.74 -6.35 17.94
C SER A 187 5.53 -5.93 18.79
N ASP A 188 4.84 -4.88 18.37
CA ASP A 188 3.69 -4.31 19.09
C ASP A 188 2.44 -4.15 18.20
N ALA A 189 2.34 -4.91 17.12
CA ALA A 189 1.12 -4.98 16.33
C ALA A 189 -0.03 -5.63 17.12
N LEU A 190 -1.27 -5.39 16.70
CA LEU A 190 -2.43 -6.04 17.33
C LEU A 190 -2.37 -7.56 17.14
N PRO A 191 -2.44 -8.35 18.25
CA PRO A 191 -2.34 -9.80 18.19
C PRO A 191 -3.65 -10.42 17.69
N VAL A 192 -3.83 -10.45 16.39
CA VAL A 192 -5.00 -11.02 15.72
C VAL A 192 -4.60 -12.15 14.77
N SER A 193 -5.57 -12.97 14.36
CA SER A 193 -5.38 -14.06 13.39
C SER A 193 -6.44 -13.99 12.30
N TYR A 194 -6.18 -14.60 11.14
CA TYR A 194 -7.09 -14.62 9.99
C TYR A 194 -7.38 -13.22 9.42
N GLY A 195 -6.44 -12.30 9.54
CA GLY A 195 -6.53 -10.96 8.97
C GLY A 195 -6.09 -10.92 7.51
N ALA A 196 -6.04 -9.72 6.97
CA ALA A 196 -5.53 -9.41 5.65
C ALA A 196 -4.45 -8.32 5.75
N SER A 197 -3.54 -8.30 4.79
CA SER A 197 -2.48 -7.30 4.70
C SER A 197 -2.21 -6.90 3.26
N GLU A 198 -2.02 -5.60 3.04
CA GLU A 198 -1.69 -5.01 1.75
C GLU A 198 -0.65 -3.90 1.93
N ILE A 199 0.13 -3.65 0.88
CA ILE A 199 1.09 -2.55 0.87
C ILE A 199 0.71 -1.55 -0.23
N ILE A 200 0.64 -0.27 0.15
CA ILE A 200 0.53 0.84 -0.80
C ILE A 200 1.60 1.88 -0.43
N GLY A 201 2.46 2.18 -1.39
CA GLY A 201 3.60 3.06 -1.17
C GLY A 201 4.51 2.53 -0.05
N SER A 202 4.81 3.36 0.94
CA SER A 202 5.63 2.98 2.10
C SER A 202 4.80 2.54 3.31
N ASN A 203 3.56 2.10 3.13
CA ASN A 203 2.69 1.71 4.23
C ASN A 203 2.17 0.29 4.07
N LEU A 204 2.37 -0.52 5.12
CA LEU A 204 1.74 -1.82 5.29
C LEU A 204 0.43 -1.62 6.06
N TYR A 205 -0.68 -1.99 5.45
CA TYR A 205 -2.02 -1.94 6.02
C TYR A 205 -2.41 -3.32 6.53
N LEU A 206 -2.80 -3.41 7.80
CA LEU A 206 -3.25 -4.64 8.44
C LEU A 206 -4.73 -4.50 8.82
N PHE A 207 -5.55 -5.37 8.30
CA PHE A 207 -7.00 -5.30 8.42
C PHE A 207 -7.59 -6.57 9.02
N ASN A 208 -8.82 -6.45 9.52
CA ASN A 208 -9.66 -7.58 9.82
C ASN A 208 -9.02 -8.56 10.84
N GLY A 209 -9.60 -9.74 10.91
CA GLY A 209 -9.09 -10.79 11.77
C GLY A 209 -9.89 -10.98 13.05
N LYS A 210 -9.46 -11.95 13.85
CA LYS A 210 -10.10 -12.34 15.10
C LYS A 210 -9.24 -11.90 16.30
N ASN A 211 -9.82 -11.13 17.21
CA ASN A 211 -9.19 -10.72 18.47
C ASN A 211 -8.99 -11.90 19.42
N PHE A 212 -7.90 -11.86 20.17
CA PHE A 212 -7.68 -12.72 21.33
C PHE A 212 -6.63 -12.09 22.28
N PRO A 213 -6.92 -11.96 23.56
CA PRO A 213 -8.26 -12.15 24.15
C PRO A 213 -9.31 -11.26 23.47
N ILE A 214 -10.58 -11.52 23.71
CA ILE A 214 -11.66 -10.66 23.20
C ILE A 214 -11.47 -9.25 23.79
N VAL A 215 -11.37 -8.24 22.93
CA VAL A 215 -11.13 -6.85 23.33
C VAL A 215 -12.46 -6.08 23.27
N ASN A 216 -12.86 -5.48 24.40
CA ASN A 216 -14.13 -4.70 24.49
C ASN A 216 -15.35 -5.45 23.93
N ASP A 217 -15.49 -6.73 24.27
CA ASP A 217 -16.55 -7.62 23.77
C ASP A 217 -16.55 -7.85 22.25
N LYS A 218 -15.54 -7.36 21.53
CA LYS A 218 -15.40 -7.54 20.08
C LYS A 218 -14.58 -8.81 19.75
N VAL A 219 -15.24 -9.75 19.11
CA VAL A 219 -14.60 -10.97 18.57
C VAL A 219 -13.82 -10.66 17.30
N LEU A 220 -14.39 -9.80 16.43
CA LEU A 220 -13.75 -9.37 15.18
C LEU A 220 -12.93 -8.10 15.42
N ASN A 221 -11.75 -8.05 14.83
CA ASN A 221 -10.92 -6.84 14.85
C ASN A 221 -11.44 -5.85 13.81
N ASP A 222 -11.86 -4.69 14.27
CA ASP A 222 -12.30 -3.57 13.44
C ASP A 222 -11.24 -2.47 13.28
N THR A 223 -10.13 -2.56 14.00
CA THR A 223 -9.05 -1.58 13.92
C THR A 223 -8.14 -1.88 12.74
N VAL A 224 -7.91 -0.87 11.91
CA VAL A 224 -6.88 -0.90 10.87
C VAL A 224 -5.57 -0.42 11.47
N GLU A 225 -4.53 -1.22 11.33
CA GLU A 225 -3.17 -0.77 11.64
C GLU A 225 -2.46 -0.38 10.36
N VAL A 226 -1.80 0.77 10.39
CA VAL A 226 -0.94 1.23 9.31
C VAL A 226 0.48 1.33 9.83
N ILE A 227 1.37 0.51 9.29
CA ILE A 227 2.79 0.47 9.67
C ILE A 227 3.60 1.12 8.56
N ASN A 228 4.32 2.18 8.89
CA ASN A 228 5.23 2.83 7.95
C ASN A 228 6.49 1.97 7.78
N LEU A 229 6.83 1.61 6.55
CA LEU A 229 7.94 0.72 6.24
C LEU A 229 9.31 1.37 6.42
N ASN A 230 9.39 2.71 6.45
CA ASN A 230 10.65 3.44 6.58
C ASN A 230 11.05 3.64 8.04
N ASP A 231 10.10 4.08 8.89
CA ASP A 231 10.38 4.43 10.30
C ASP A 231 9.76 3.46 11.31
N ARG A 232 8.99 2.47 10.84
CA ARG A 232 8.31 1.43 11.64
C ARG A 232 7.24 1.98 12.59
N SER A 233 6.81 3.23 12.41
CA SER A 233 5.73 3.81 13.20
C SER A 233 4.39 3.10 12.90
N ILE A 234 3.53 2.99 13.93
CA ILE A 234 2.23 2.32 13.82
C ILE A 234 1.12 3.33 14.14
N ARG A 235 0.12 3.39 13.25
CA ARG A 235 -1.10 4.17 13.43
C ARG A 235 -2.30 3.24 13.54
N ARG A 236 -3.25 3.55 14.47
CA ARG A 236 -4.44 2.72 14.79
C ARG A 236 -5.73 3.52 14.92
N ASP A 237 -5.82 4.63 14.23
CA ASP A 237 -6.94 5.59 14.33
C ASP A 237 -8.08 5.34 13.33
N ILE A 238 -7.96 4.29 12.51
CA ILE A 238 -8.92 3.95 11.47
C ILE A 238 -9.77 2.75 11.90
N ILE A 239 -11.09 2.90 11.79
CA ILE A 239 -12.03 1.84 12.14
C ILE A 239 -12.73 1.32 10.89
N ASN A 240 -12.64 0.01 10.66
CA ASN A 240 -13.37 -0.69 9.63
C ASN A 240 -14.80 -1.03 10.11
N PRO A 241 -15.85 -0.47 9.52
CA PRO A 241 -17.24 -0.78 9.92
C PRO A 241 -17.74 -2.16 9.44
N TYR A 242 -16.94 -2.87 8.64
CA TYR A 242 -17.27 -4.18 8.06
C TYR A 242 -16.24 -5.25 8.42
N PRO A 243 -15.93 -5.46 9.73
CA PRO A 243 -14.88 -6.40 10.13
C PRO A 243 -15.28 -7.84 9.86
N VAL A 244 -14.33 -8.60 9.31
CA VAL A 244 -14.48 -10.04 8.99
C VAL A 244 -13.20 -10.80 9.33
N VAL A 245 -13.24 -12.11 9.28
CA VAL A 245 -12.06 -12.98 9.21
C VAL A 245 -12.01 -13.68 7.85
N GLN A 246 -10.83 -14.14 7.45
CA GLN A 246 -10.71 -14.97 6.23
C GLN A 246 -11.24 -14.28 4.96
N SER A 247 -11.17 -12.95 4.89
CA SER A 247 -11.43 -12.23 3.65
C SER A 247 -10.27 -12.35 2.67
N GLY A 248 -10.57 -12.26 1.39
CA GLY A 248 -9.59 -11.88 0.38
C GLY A 248 -9.36 -10.37 0.41
N SER A 249 -8.22 -9.94 -0.10
CA SER A 249 -7.90 -8.53 -0.31
C SER A 249 -7.04 -8.36 -1.56
N ALA A 250 -7.08 -7.17 -2.16
CA ALA A 250 -6.24 -6.77 -3.27
C ALA A 250 -6.12 -5.25 -3.34
N VAL A 251 -5.01 -4.75 -3.86
CA VAL A 251 -4.81 -3.32 -4.11
C VAL A 251 -5.49 -2.91 -5.42
N TRP A 252 -6.20 -1.79 -5.42
CA TRP A 252 -6.82 -1.21 -6.61
C TRP A 252 -6.46 0.26 -6.77
N ASN A 253 -5.89 0.61 -7.93
CA ASN A 253 -5.54 1.97 -8.31
C ASN A 253 -4.60 2.68 -7.32
N TYR A 254 -3.67 1.96 -6.66
CA TYR A 254 -2.66 2.50 -5.73
C TYR A 254 -3.20 3.37 -4.57
N THR A 255 -4.50 3.59 -4.50
CA THR A 255 -5.15 4.40 -3.46
C THR A 255 -6.30 3.68 -2.78
N ASN A 256 -6.64 2.48 -3.24
CA ASN A 256 -7.75 1.72 -2.69
C ASN A 256 -7.31 0.29 -2.37
N ILE A 257 -7.87 -0.25 -1.30
CA ILE A 257 -7.78 -1.67 -0.98
C ILE A 257 -9.19 -2.24 -1.05
N ILE A 258 -9.33 -3.33 -1.80
CA ILE A 258 -10.59 -4.06 -1.93
C ILE A 258 -10.54 -5.25 -0.99
N PHE A 259 -11.59 -5.44 -0.20
CA PHE A 259 -11.85 -6.66 0.56
C PHE A 259 -13.06 -7.36 -0.03
N PHE A 260 -13.04 -8.67 -0.04
CA PHE A 260 -14.17 -9.43 -0.54
C PHE A 260 -14.38 -10.71 0.25
N GLY A 261 -15.65 -11.06 0.41
CA GLY A 261 -16.04 -12.23 1.17
C GLY A 261 -15.64 -12.14 2.65
N GLY A 262 -15.20 -13.27 3.20
CA GLY A 262 -14.82 -13.41 4.60
C GLY A 262 -16.00 -13.76 5.48
N ARG A 263 -15.72 -14.10 6.74
CA ARG A 263 -16.70 -14.55 7.72
C ARG A 263 -16.95 -13.48 8.78
N ASN A 264 -18.20 -13.09 8.95
CA ASN A 264 -18.68 -12.30 10.06
C ASN A 264 -19.40 -13.18 11.09
N LEU A 265 -20.12 -12.58 12.05
CA LEU A 265 -20.84 -13.33 13.09
C LEU A 265 -22.04 -14.13 12.54
N SER A 266 -22.53 -13.81 11.34
CA SER A 266 -23.68 -14.44 10.69
C SER A 266 -23.28 -15.52 9.69
N GLY A 267 -22.03 -15.63 9.30
CA GLY A 267 -21.52 -16.59 8.30
C GLY A 267 -20.59 -15.94 7.28
N CYS A 268 -20.39 -16.60 6.15
CA CYS A 268 -19.63 -16.04 5.04
C CYS A 268 -20.39 -14.86 4.42
N SER A 269 -19.66 -13.86 3.97
CA SER A 269 -20.15 -12.64 3.34
C SER A 269 -19.99 -12.69 1.83
N ASP A 270 -20.84 -12.01 1.12
CA ASP A 270 -20.74 -11.73 -0.31
C ASP A 270 -20.30 -10.31 -0.63
N ASN A 271 -20.08 -9.47 0.39
CA ASN A 271 -19.71 -8.07 0.20
C ASN A 271 -18.36 -7.91 -0.47
N ILE A 272 -18.29 -6.91 -1.37
CA ILE A 272 -17.06 -6.30 -1.86
C ILE A 272 -16.96 -4.91 -1.22
N VAL A 273 -15.97 -4.72 -0.37
CA VAL A 273 -15.75 -3.49 0.39
C VAL A 273 -14.51 -2.79 -0.15
N LYS A 274 -14.63 -1.52 -0.47
CA LYS A 274 -13.52 -0.63 -0.83
C LYS A 274 -13.10 0.18 0.39
N TYR A 275 -11.81 0.20 0.69
CA TYR A 275 -11.17 1.15 1.58
C TYR A 275 -10.34 2.12 0.75
N ASP A 276 -10.64 3.41 0.88
CA ASP A 276 -9.92 4.51 0.24
C ASP A 276 -8.91 5.08 1.24
N ILE A 277 -7.62 4.98 0.94
CA ILE A 277 -6.55 5.38 1.86
C ILE A 277 -6.40 6.90 1.98
N ILE A 278 -6.90 7.67 1.03
CA ILE A 278 -6.80 9.13 1.03
C ILE A 278 -7.85 9.72 1.98
N SER A 279 -9.10 9.25 1.85
CA SER A 279 -10.21 9.72 2.69
C SER A 279 -10.38 8.92 3.98
N ASN A 280 -9.61 7.84 4.19
CA ASN A 280 -9.77 6.87 5.27
C ASN A 280 -11.21 6.34 5.41
N SER A 281 -11.88 6.12 4.29
CA SER A 281 -13.30 5.74 4.26
C SER A 281 -13.52 4.36 3.68
N PHE A 282 -14.55 3.67 4.20
CA PHE A 282 -14.99 2.36 3.74
C PHE A 282 -16.34 2.45 3.04
N LYS A 283 -16.51 1.69 1.96
CA LYS A 283 -17.77 1.61 1.22
C LYS A 283 -17.95 0.21 0.64
N ILE A 284 -19.15 -0.37 0.80
CA ILE A 284 -19.56 -1.54 0.02
C ILE A 284 -19.81 -1.04 -1.41
N ILE A 285 -19.10 -1.63 -2.37
CA ILE A 285 -19.16 -1.27 -3.80
C ILE A 285 -19.87 -2.31 -4.66
N GLY A 286 -20.17 -3.49 -4.09
CA GLY A 286 -20.88 -4.56 -4.77
C GLY A 286 -20.91 -5.83 -3.95
N ASN A 287 -21.38 -6.90 -4.59
CA ASN A 287 -21.45 -8.24 -4.01
C ASN A 287 -20.90 -9.26 -5.02
N ILE A 288 -20.23 -10.29 -4.52
CA ILE A 288 -19.94 -11.49 -5.29
C ILE A 288 -21.24 -12.35 -5.38
N PRO A 289 -21.37 -13.21 -6.41
CA PRO A 289 -22.62 -13.93 -6.67
C PRO A 289 -23.12 -14.83 -5.53
N PHE A 290 -22.22 -15.23 -4.63
CA PHE A 290 -22.54 -16.09 -3.46
C PHE A 290 -21.57 -15.77 -2.32
N PRO A 291 -21.99 -15.94 -1.04
CA PRO A 291 -21.12 -15.76 0.10
C PRO A 291 -19.90 -16.69 0.04
N ILE A 292 -18.71 -16.16 0.34
CA ILE A 292 -17.45 -16.92 0.25
C ILE A 292 -16.50 -16.54 1.40
N CYS A 293 -15.81 -17.55 1.93
CA CYS A 293 -14.74 -17.40 2.92
C CYS A 293 -13.43 -17.99 2.36
N ASN A 294 -12.28 -17.62 2.92
CA ASN A 294 -10.96 -18.15 2.54
C ASN A 294 -10.56 -17.97 1.07
N ALA A 295 -11.27 -17.14 0.32
CA ALA A 295 -10.90 -16.83 -1.05
C ALA A 295 -9.63 -15.97 -1.10
N LYS A 296 -8.90 -16.07 -2.19
CA LYS A 296 -7.81 -15.18 -2.58
C LYS A 296 -8.19 -14.47 -3.87
N GLY A 297 -7.56 -13.35 -4.12
CA GLY A 297 -7.79 -12.65 -5.37
C GLY A 297 -6.80 -11.52 -5.57
N GLU A 298 -6.80 -11.03 -6.78
CA GLU A 298 -5.93 -9.97 -7.26
C GLU A 298 -6.71 -9.06 -8.20
N VAL A 299 -6.35 -7.80 -8.25
CA VAL A 299 -6.87 -6.85 -9.23
C VAL A 299 -5.90 -6.78 -10.40
N PHE A 300 -6.42 -7.05 -11.58
CA PHE A 300 -5.68 -6.89 -12.83
C PHE A 300 -6.45 -5.98 -13.78
N GLY A 301 -5.87 -4.86 -14.14
CA GLY A 301 -6.55 -3.81 -14.89
C GLY A 301 -7.76 -3.27 -14.11
N ASP A 302 -8.94 -3.38 -14.70
CA ASP A 302 -10.22 -2.98 -14.12
C ASP A 302 -11.02 -4.15 -13.50
N LYS A 303 -10.42 -5.34 -13.39
CA LYS A 303 -11.09 -6.56 -12.98
C LYS A 303 -10.51 -7.10 -11.67
N LEU A 304 -11.40 -7.54 -10.79
CA LEU A 304 -11.06 -8.31 -9.60
C LEU A 304 -11.23 -9.81 -9.93
N TYR A 305 -10.15 -10.56 -9.83
CA TYR A 305 -10.16 -12.02 -9.97
C TYR A 305 -10.21 -12.64 -8.59
N ILE A 306 -11.17 -13.53 -8.36
CA ILE A 306 -11.36 -14.23 -7.08
C ILE A 306 -11.20 -15.72 -7.34
N VAL A 307 -10.37 -16.39 -6.52
CA VAL A 307 -10.04 -17.80 -6.68
C VAL A 307 -10.17 -18.53 -5.34
N GLY A 308 -10.68 -19.75 -5.40
CA GLY A 308 -10.85 -20.61 -4.22
C GLY A 308 -11.96 -20.16 -3.31
N GLY A 309 -11.84 -20.56 -2.05
CA GLY A 309 -12.82 -20.28 -1.00
C GLY A 309 -13.79 -21.43 -0.75
N ASP A 310 -14.52 -21.33 0.36
CA ASP A 310 -15.51 -22.27 0.90
C ASP A 310 -16.76 -21.56 1.41
#